data_c79e21c61c35db51fbd4716220c9fe7a
#
_entry.id   c79e21c61c35db51fbd4716220c9fe7a
#
_cell.length_a   1.000
_cell.length_b   1.000
_cell.length_c   1.000
_cell.angle_alpha   90.00
_cell.angle_beta   90.00
_cell.angle_gamma   90.00
#
_symmetry.space_group_name_H-M   'P 1'
#
loop_
_entity.id
_entity.type
_entity.pdbx_description
1 polymer ?
#
loop_
_entity_poly.entity_id
_entity_poly.type
_entity_poly.pdbx_seq_one_letter_code
_entity_poly.pdbx_strand_id
1 'polypeptide(L)'
;MSKLTPLTMSRFLSGVLAVTMGCVLNYFGDRFLGVKIELFRGILDFNGLWVIDMFVLPFFVGVLVAVIFGLGGKWLCYFPPLIVKSISYFEIIYLDKVPLGASLMPIGMWALLVTVVMTAAAFGGVMGEIMVKATYGRSPRGSVYKQRAED
;
A
#
# COMPACT_ATOMS: atom_id res chain seq x y z
N MET A 1 2.53 -29.03 -17.79
CA MET A 1 2.79 -28.51 -16.43
C MET A 1 4.19 -27.91 -16.44
N SER A 2 4.30 -26.59 -16.64
CA SER A 2 5.58 -25.87 -16.63
C SER A 2 6.12 -25.84 -15.18
N LYS A 3 7.28 -26.43 -14.98
CA LYS A 3 8.01 -26.35 -13.71
C LYS A 3 8.34 -24.88 -13.45
N LEU A 4 7.58 -24.23 -12.57
CA LEU A 4 7.92 -22.91 -12.06
C LEU A 4 9.32 -23.02 -11.45
N THR A 5 10.28 -22.26 -11.99
CA THR A 5 11.64 -22.27 -11.49
C THR A 5 11.66 -21.75 -10.04
N PRO A 6 12.52 -22.25 -9.15
CA PRO A 6 12.55 -21.86 -7.74
C PRO A 6 12.70 -20.34 -7.52
N LEU A 7 13.28 -19.62 -8.47
CA LEU A 7 13.43 -18.16 -8.43
C LEU A 7 12.09 -17.42 -8.62
N THR A 8 11.20 -17.94 -9.49
CA THR A 8 9.86 -17.35 -9.68
C THR A 8 8.94 -17.63 -8.50
N MET A 9 9.08 -18.82 -7.89
CA MET A 9 8.35 -19.20 -6.68
C MET A 9 8.73 -18.29 -5.49
N SER A 10 10.01 -17.99 -5.31
CA SER A 10 10.50 -17.10 -4.25
C SER A 10 9.98 -15.67 -4.44
N ARG A 11 9.96 -15.13 -5.66
CA ARG A 11 9.41 -13.79 -5.94
C ARG A 11 7.90 -13.70 -5.74
N PHE A 12 7.17 -14.74 -6.15
CA PHE A 12 5.73 -14.80 -5.91
C PHE A 12 5.41 -14.80 -4.42
N LEU A 13 6.10 -15.64 -3.63
CA LEU A 13 5.92 -15.71 -2.19
C LEU A 13 6.25 -14.37 -1.50
N SER A 14 7.34 -13.72 -1.92
CA SER A 14 7.70 -12.38 -1.44
C SER A 14 6.62 -11.33 -1.77
N GLY A 15 6.00 -11.41 -2.96
CA GLY A 15 4.89 -10.53 -3.34
C GLY A 15 3.66 -10.72 -2.46
N VAL A 16 3.26 -11.97 -2.25
CA VAL A 16 2.13 -12.32 -1.36
C VAL A 16 2.41 -11.83 0.07
N LEU A 17 3.61 -12.08 0.59
CA LEU A 17 4.00 -11.61 1.91
C LEU A 17 3.95 -10.08 2.02
N ALA A 18 4.49 -9.38 1.02
CA ALA A 18 4.49 -7.91 0.99
C ALA A 18 3.08 -7.33 1.01
N VAL A 19 2.18 -7.86 0.16
CA VAL A 19 0.77 -7.42 0.11
C VAL A 19 0.05 -7.74 1.42
N THR A 20 0.25 -8.94 1.97
CA THR A 20 -0.36 -9.34 3.25
C THR A 20 0.07 -8.42 4.39
N MET A 21 1.38 -8.15 4.51
CA MET A 21 1.90 -7.22 5.53
C MET A 21 1.38 -5.80 5.32
N GLY A 22 1.27 -5.36 4.07
CA GLY A 22 0.65 -4.08 3.73
C GLY A 22 -0.82 -4.02 4.13
N CYS A 23 -1.60 -5.07 3.88
CA CYS A 23 -3.00 -5.16 4.32
C CYS A 23 -3.13 -5.12 5.85
N VAL A 24 -2.28 -5.86 6.56
CA VAL A 24 -2.26 -5.88 8.03
C VAL A 24 -1.98 -4.47 8.57
N LEU A 25 -0.93 -3.81 8.07
CA LEU A 25 -0.59 -2.46 8.50
C LEU A 25 -1.72 -1.46 8.21
N ASN A 26 -2.31 -1.51 7.02
CA ASN A 26 -3.39 -0.60 6.64
C ASN A 26 -4.65 -0.85 7.49
N TYR A 27 -5.05 -2.10 7.67
CA TYR A 27 -6.24 -2.49 8.43
C TYR A 27 -6.13 -2.09 9.92
N PHE A 28 -5.00 -2.36 10.56
CA PHE A 28 -4.78 -1.95 11.95
C PHE A 28 -4.62 -0.43 12.08
N GLY A 29 -3.98 0.22 11.10
CA GLY A 29 -3.84 1.67 11.06
C GLY A 29 -5.18 2.38 11.00
N ASP A 30 -6.07 1.96 10.10
CA ASP A 30 -7.43 2.49 9.98
C ASP A 30 -8.21 2.36 11.31
N ARG A 31 -8.12 1.19 11.95
CA ARG A 31 -8.79 0.95 13.23
C ARG A 31 -8.18 1.73 14.38
N PHE A 32 -6.86 1.91 14.38
CA PHE A 32 -6.18 2.71 15.40
C PHE A 32 -6.50 4.20 15.29
N LEU A 33 -6.60 4.72 14.07
CA LEU A 33 -7.01 6.10 13.81
C LEU A 33 -8.50 6.33 14.09
N GLY A 34 -9.31 5.27 14.07
CA GLY A 34 -10.76 5.34 14.30
C GLY A 34 -11.53 6.10 13.22
N VAL A 35 -10.91 6.31 12.06
CA VAL A 35 -11.50 7.01 10.93
C VAL A 35 -12.07 5.99 9.95
N LYS A 36 -13.33 6.20 9.53
CA LYS A 36 -13.98 5.39 8.50
C LYS A 36 -14.32 6.31 7.33
N ILE A 37 -13.49 6.29 6.30
CA ILE A 37 -13.68 7.11 5.08
C ILE A 37 -14.93 6.70 4.27
N GLU A 38 -15.46 5.53 4.56
CA GLU A 38 -16.67 4.97 3.97
C GLU A 38 -17.96 5.63 4.48
N LEU A 39 -17.89 6.30 5.64
CA LEU A 39 -18.99 7.00 6.27
C LEU A 39 -18.85 8.50 6.10
N PHE A 40 -19.95 9.15 5.78
CA PHE A 40 -20.04 10.60 5.69
C PHE A 40 -20.97 11.15 6.76
N ARG A 41 -20.45 11.98 7.66
CA ARG A 41 -21.19 12.70 8.72
C ARG A 41 -21.21 14.21 8.51
N GLY A 42 -20.68 14.67 7.40
CA GLY A 42 -20.56 16.09 7.08
C GLY A 42 -19.10 16.60 7.15
N ILE A 43 -18.96 17.92 7.10
CA ILE A 43 -17.64 18.59 7.02
C ILE A 43 -16.74 18.30 8.24
N LEU A 44 -17.32 17.98 9.39
CA LEU A 44 -16.59 17.67 10.63
C LEU A 44 -15.73 16.40 10.55
N ASP A 45 -15.98 15.53 9.57
CA ASP A 45 -15.16 14.33 9.36
C ASP A 45 -13.79 14.63 8.74
N PHE A 46 -13.63 15.79 8.08
CA PHE A 46 -12.35 16.22 7.49
C PHE A 46 -11.41 16.81 8.56
N ASN A 47 -11.01 15.99 9.50
CA ASN A 47 -10.05 16.37 10.54
C ASN A 47 -8.63 15.89 10.19
N GLY A 48 -7.65 16.22 11.05
CA GLY A 48 -6.25 15.82 10.85
C GLY A 48 -6.05 14.32 10.79
N LEU A 49 -6.83 13.52 11.54
CA LEU A 49 -6.78 12.07 11.53
C LEU A 49 -7.25 11.50 10.18
N TRP A 50 -8.26 12.12 9.58
CA TRP A 50 -8.75 11.77 8.26
C TRP A 50 -7.65 11.97 7.19
N VAL A 51 -6.91 13.09 7.27
CA VAL A 51 -5.78 13.36 6.36
C VAL A 51 -4.67 12.32 6.54
N ILE A 52 -4.38 11.93 7.79
CA ILE A 52 -3.39 10.89 8.08
C ILE A 52 -3.82 9.55 7.47
N ASP A 53 -5.09 9.16 7.64
CA ASP A 53 -5.64 7.93 7.08
C ASP A 53 -5.61 7.90 5.54
N MET A 54 -5.87 9.05 4.91
CA MET A 54 -5.92 9.18 3.45
C MET A 54 -4.55 9.21 2.77
N PHE A 55 -3.55 9.81 3.40
CA PHE A 55 -2.26 10.09 2.76
C PHE A 55 -1.08 9.46 3.47
N VAL A 56 -0.96 9.63 4.79
CA VAL A 56 0.23 9.23 5.54
C VAL A 56 0.27 7.73 5.72
N LEU A 57 -0.81 7.13 6.17
CA LEU A 57 -0.88 5.69 6.40
C LEU A 57 -0.64 4.89 5.10
N PRO A 58 -1.35 5.17 3.97
CA PRO A 58 -1.11 4.45 2.73
C PRO A 58 0.29 4.68 2.17
N PHE A 59 0.86 5.87 2.34
CA PHE A 59 2.24 6.13 1.96
C PHE A 59 3.22 5.17 2.66
N PHE A 60 3.11 5.02 3.98
CA PHE A 60 3.96 4.08 4.72
C PHE A 60 3.68 2.61 4.35
N VAL A 61 2.43 2.26 4.08
CA VAL A 61 2.07 0.94 3.53
C VAL A 61 2.80 0.69 2.20
N GLY A 62 2.81 1.69 1.32
CA GLY A 62 3.52 1.61 0.05
C GLY A 62 5.03 1.43 0.21
N VAL A 63 5.66 2.20 1.10
CA VAL A 63 7.08 2.05 1.44
C VAL A 63 7.37 0.64 1.94
N LEU A 64 6.56 0.13 2.88
CA LEU A 64 6.73 -1.22 3.45
C LEU A 64 6.67 -2.29 2.37
N VAL A 65 5.64 -2.25 1.52
CA VAL A 65 5.46 -3.23 0.42
C VAL A 65 6.66 -3.21 -0.53
N ALA A 66 7.13 -2.01 -0.92
CA ALA A 66 8.27 -1.87 -1.81
C ALA A 66 9.58 -2.34 -1.16
N VAL A 67 9.78 -2.11 0.12
CA VAL A 67 10.97 -2.59 0.85
C VAL A 67 10.98 -4.12 0.96
N ILE A 68 9.83 -4.74 1.23
CA ILE A 68 9.74 -6.22 1.34
C ILE A 68 9.91 -6.89 -0.02
N PHE A 69 9.25 -6.36 -1.07
CA PHE A 69 9.29 -6.96 -2.40
C PHE A 69 10.58 -6.60 -3.16
N GLY A 70 11.11 -5.42 -2.94
CA GLY A 70 12.25 -4.87 -3.67
C GLY A 70 11.85 -4.21 -4.99
N LEU A 71 12.70 -4.35 -6.02
CA LEU A 71 12.48 -3.72 -7.32
C LEU A 71 11.22 -4.24 -8.02
N GLY A 72 10.34 -3.33 -8.42
CA GLY A 72 9.04 -3.61 -9.02
C GLY A 72 7.88 -3.59 -8.02
N GLY A 73 8.17 -3.39 -6.73
CA GLY A 73 7.19 -3.37 -5.64
C GLY A 73 6.13 -2.29 -5.77
N LYS A 74 6.42 -1.19 -6.47
CA LYS A 74 5.47 -0.08 -6.69
C LYS A 74 4.11 -0.52 -7.26
N TRP A 75 4.07 -1.57 -8.09
CA TRP A 75 2.83 -2.09 -8.64
C TRP A 75 1.99 -2.85 -7.62
N LEU A 76 2.65 -3.47 -6.64
CA LEU A 76 1.99 -4.20 -5.56
C LEU A 76 1.39 -3.27 -4.50
N CYS A 77 1.86 -2.02 -4.42
CA CYS A 77 1.41 -1.05 -3.42
C CYS A 77 -0.07 -0.64 -3.58
N TYR A 78 -0.66 -0.84 -4.76
CA TYR A 78 -2.08 -0.55 -5.01
C TYR A 78 -3.03 -1.52 -4.31
N PHE A 79 -2.60 -2.77 -4.10
CA PHE A 79 -3.48 -3.84 -3.60
C PHE A 79 -3.87 -3.67 -2.12
N PRO A 80 -2.96 -3.39 -1.16
CA PRO A 80 -3.33 -3.31 0.23
C PRO A 80 -4.44 -2.29 0.52
N PRO A 81 -4.36 -1.01 0.11
CA PRO A 81 -5.43 -0.07 0.38
C PRO A 81 -6.73 -0.43 -0.35
N LEU A 82 -6.66 -0.94 -1.59
CA LEU A 82 -7.84 -1.38 -2.31
C LEU A 82 -8.57 -2.51 -1.58
N ILE A 83 -7.84 -3.54 -1.15
CA ILE A 83 -8.39 -4.70 -0.46
C ILE A 83 -9.00 -4.27 0.88
N VAL A 84 -8.25 -3.53 1.70
CA VAL A 84 -8.67 -3.15 3.04
C VAL A 84 -9.88 -2.22 2.99
N LYS A 85 -9.87 -1.18 2.14
CA LYS A 85 -11.00 -0.25 2.01
C LYS A 85 -12.25 -0.94 1.42
N SER A 86 -12.06 -1.93 0.53
CA SER A 86 -13.18 -2.77 0.05
C SER A 86 -13.77 -3.61 1.18
N ILE A 87 -12.93 -4.27 1.99
CA ILE A 87 -13.38 -5.05 3.14
C ILE A 87 -14.14 -4.16 4.11
N SER A 88 -13.61 -2.99 4.46
CA SER A 88 -14.26 -2.03 5.37
C SER A 88 -15.63 -1.56 4.84
N TYR A 89 -15.74 -1.31 3.54
CA TYR A 89 -17.01 -0.94 2.91
C TYR A 89 -18.05 -2.05 3.01
N PHE A 90 -17.64 -3.31 2.76
CA PHE A 90 -18.52 -4.47 2.91
C PHE A 90 -18.87 -4.75 4.37
N GLU A 91 -17.93 -4.59 5.31
CA GLU A 91 -18.21 -4.72 6.75
C GLU A 91 -19.32 -3.76 7.17
N ILE A 92 -19.29 -2.50 6.73
CA ILE A 92 -20.32 -1.51 7.08
C ILE A 92 -21.68 -1.88 6.48
N ILE A 93 -21.72 -2.40 5.26
CA ILE A 93 -23.01 -2.77 4.62
C ILE A 93 -23.65 -3.99 5.29
N TYR A 94 -22.85 -5.01 5.64
CA TYR A 94 -23.39 -6.32 6.04
C TYR A 94 -23.32 -6.59 7.54
N LEU A 95 -22.34 -6.03 8.25
CA LEU A 95 -22.09 -6.34 9.66
C LEU A 95 -22.37 -5.15 10.59
N ASP A 96 -21.92 -3.97 10.23
CA ASP A 96 -22.07 -2.76 11.03
C ASP A 96 -23.39 -2.06 10.65
N LYS A 97 -24.18 -1.65 11.66
CA LYS A 97 -25.26 -0.70 11.42
C LYS A 97 -24.66 0.69 11.25
N VAL A 98 -25.09 1.39 10.18
CA VAL A 98 -24.69 2.78 9.98
C VAL A 98 -25.09 3.59 11.21
N PRO A 99 -24.16 4.30 11.88
CA PRO A 99 -24.46 5.08 13.08
C PRO A 99 -25.50 6.16 12.81
N LEU A 100 -26.30 6.50 13.82
CA LEU A 100 -27.28 7.60 13.73
C LEU A 100 -26.56 8.90 13.35
N GLY A 101 -27.04 9.55 12.29
CA GLY A 101 -26.44 10.80 11.78
C GLY A 101 -25.30 10.62 10.80
N ALA A 102 -24.92 9.38 10.46
CA ALA A 102 -23.99 9.09 9.36
C ALA A 102 -24.76 8.52 8.16
N SER A 103 -24.25 8.77 6.96
CA SER A 103 -24.69 8.13 5.72
C SER A 103 -23.55 7.33 5.10
N LEU A 104 -23.90 6.19 4.49
CA LEU A 104 -22.92 5.45 3.71
C LEU A 104 -22.55 6.28 2.48
N MET A 105 -21.26 6.38 2.19
CA MET A 105 -20.78 7.12 1.03
C MET A 105 -21.23 6.46 -0.28
N PRO A 106 -21.77 7.22 -1.25
CA PRO A 106 -22.11 6.65 -2.55
C PRO A 106 -20.89 5.99 -3.20
N ILE A 107 -21.11 4.85 -3.86
CA ILE A 107 -20.03 4.01 -4.39
C ILE A 107 -19.07 4.77 -5.34
N GLY A 108 -19.58 5.72 -6.12
CA GLY A 108 -18.75 6.53 -7.00
C GLY A 108 -17.80 7.45 -6.24
N MET A 109 -18.26 8.06 -5.14
CA MET A 109 -17.45 8.92 -4.30
C MET A 109 -16.46 8.10 -3.47
N TRP A 110 -16.87 6.94 -2.96
CA TRP A 110 -15.98 5.96 -2.32
C TRP A 110 -14.87 5.52 -3.27
N ALA A 111 -15.17 5.15 -4.51
CA ALA A 111 -14.18 4.75 -5.49
C ALA A 111 -13.15 5.86 -5.80
N LEU A 112 -13.60 7.11 -5.84
CA LEU A 112 -12.71 8.27 -6.00
C LEU A 112 -11.76 8.40 -4.81
N LEU A 113 -12.26 8.32 -3.58
CA LEU A 113 -11.43 8.39 -2.38
C LEU A 113 -10.42 7.23 -2.32
N VAL A 114 -10.85 6.00 -2.63
CA VAL A 114 -9.95 4.83 -2.70
C VAL A 114 -8.86 5.04 -3.75
N THR A 115 -9.17 5.67 -4.89
CA THR A 115 -8.17 6.01 -5.91
C THR A 115 -7.12 6.98 -5.36
N VAL A 116 -7.52 7.96 -4.55
CA VAL A 116 -6.59 8.89 -3.89
C VAL A 116 -5.68 8.14 -2.90
N VAL A 117 -6.26 7.27 -2.06
CA VAL A 117 -5.51 6.43 -1.12
C VAL A 117 -4.50 5.52 -1.84
N MET A 118 -4.92 4.88 -2.93
CA MET A 118 -4.05 4.06 -3.78
C MET A 118 -2.89 4.87 -4.37
N THR A 119 -3.17 6.10 -4.80
CA THR A 119 -2.15 7.01 -5.34
C THR A 119 -1.12 7.38 -4.27
N ALA A 120 -1.56 7.66 -3.05
CA ALA A 120 -0.66 7.91 -1.91
C ALA A 120 0.24 6.69 -1.61
N ALA A 121 -0.32 5.47 -1.66
CA ALA A 121 0.46 4.24 -1.52
C ALA A 121 1.47 4.05 -2.66
N ALA A 122 1.12 4.41 -3.90
CA ALA A 122 2.03 4.34 -5.04
C ALA A 122 3.22 5.29 -4.88
N PHE A 123 3.01 6.50 -4.38
CA PHE A 123 4.11 7.43 -4.04
C PHE A 123 5.02 6.82 -2.97
N GLY A 124 4.47 6.22 -1.92
CA GLY A 124 5.23 5.46 -0.93
C GLY A 124 6.03 4.32 -1.56
N GLY A 125 5.41 3.60 -2.48
CA GLY A 125 6.06 2.52 -3.23
C GLY A 125 7.27 2.98 -4.04
N VAL A 126 7.16 4.10 -4.74
CA VAL A 126 8.28 4.71 -5.47
C VAL A 126 9.40 5.11 -4.51
N MET A 127 9.05 5.74 -3.38
CA MET A 127 10.03 6.12 -2.36
C MET A 127 10.74 4.89 -1.78
N GLY A 128 10.00 3.82 -1.47
CA GLY A 128 10.55 2.55 -1.00
C GLY A 128 11.50 1.92 -2.01
N GLU A 129 11.19 1.92 -3.31
CA GLU A 129 12.10 1.45 -4.35
C GLU A 129 13.39 2.29 -4.44
N ILE A 130 13.29 3.61 -4.27
CA ILE A 130 14.46 4.49 -4.24
C ILE A 130 15.35 4.13 -3.03
N MET A 131 14.75 3.92 -1.86
CA MET A 131 15.47 3.51 -0.66
C MET A 131 16.19 2.16 -0.86
N VAL A 132 15.50 1.17 -1.42
CA VAL A 132 16.09 -0.14 -1.74
C VAL A 132 17.25 0.01 -2.73
N LYS A 133 17.09 0.80 -3.78
CA LYS A 133 18.20 1.09 -4.73
C LYS A 133 19.36 1.80 -4.08
N ALA A 134 19.11 2.75 -3.19
CA ALA A 134 20.18 3.47 -2.49
C ALA A 134 20.96 2.56 -1.54
N THR A 135 20.28 1.60 -0.91
CA THR A 135 20.88 0.70 0.08
C THR A 135 21.60 -0.50 -0.59
N TYR A 136 20.94 -1.14 -1.56
CA TYR A 136 21.45 -2.35 -2.22
C TYR A 136 22.04 -2.10 -3.60
N GLY A 137 21.77 -0.96 -4.23
CA GLY A 137 22.24 -0.58 -5.57
C GLY A 137 23.70 -0.11 -5.64
N ARG A 138 24.40 -0.03 -4.52
CA ARG A 138 25.86 0.20 -4.45
C ARG A 138 26.67 -1.07 -4.67
N SER A 139 26.16 -2.02 -5.43
CA SER A 139 27.01 -3.08 -6.00
C SER A 139 28.03 -2.45 -6.96
N PRO A 140 29.31 -2.81 -6.88
CA PRO A 140 30.40 -2.07 -7.49
C PRO A 140 30.45 -2.27 -9.01
N ARG A 141 29.58 -1.58 -9.75
CA ARG A 141 29.78 -1.44 -11.21
C ARG A 141 31.13 -0.76 -11.53
N GLY A 142 31.71 -0.03 -10.59
CA GLY A 142 33.01 0.56 -10.71
C GLY A 142 34.19 -0.43 -10.67
N SER A 143 34.02 -1.62 -10.09
CA SER A 143 35.11 -2.61 -10.03
C SER A 143 35.28 -3.37 -11.34
N VAL A 144 34.19 -3.61 -12.08
CA VAL A 144 34.24 -4.31 -13.37
C VAL A 144 34.89 -3.45 -14.46
N TYR A 145 34.71 -2.14 -14.41
CA TYR A 145 35.40 -1.22 -15.33
C TYR A 145 36.88 -1.01 -15.00
N LYS A 146 37.26 -1.09 -13.71
CA LYS A 146 38.67 -1.04 -13.33
C LYS A 146 39.44 -2.30 -13.74
N GLN A 147 38.85 -3.49 -13.57
CA GLN A 147 39.49 -4.73 -14.02
C GLN A 147 39.70 -4.80 -15.54
N ARG A 148 38.80 -4.20 -16.34
CA ARG A 148 38.90 -4.18 -17.80
C ARG A 148 39.90 -3.13 -18.34
N ALA A 149 40.33 -2.21 -17.51
CA ALA A 149 41.31 -1.19 -17.89
C ALA A 149 42.76 -1.57 -17.51
N GLU A 150 42.92 -2.66 -16.74
CA GLU A 150 44.20 -3.18 -16.31
C GLU A 150 44.68 -4.43 -17.12
N ASP A 151 43.79 -5.00 -17.96
CA ASP A 151 44.06 -6.04 -18.96
C ASP A 151 44.28 -5.40 -20.36
#